data_61b4e058518358769e0bbdb7fada6aa9
#
_entry.id   61b4e058518358769e0bbdb7fada6aa9
#
_cell.length_a   1.000
_cell.length_b   1.000
_cell.length_c   1.000
_cell.angle_alpha   90.00
_cell.angle_beta   90.00
_cell.angle_gamma   90.00
#
_symmetry.space_group_name_H-M   'P 1'
#
loop_
_entity.id
_entity.type
_entity.pdbx_description
1 polymer ?
#
loop_
_entity_poly.entity_id
_entity_poly.type
_entity_poly.pdbx_seq_one_letter_code
_entity_poly.pdbx_strand_id
1 'polypeptide(L)' 'MDLDYKEIGSLRVEAVQKLEAYRPLSIGQASRISGVSPADISVILVYLEQRKHLAKDTHTQED' A
#
# COMPACT_ATOMS: atom_id res chain seq x y z
N MET A 1 -9.02 -2.39 -0.02
CA MET A 1 -8.09 -1.40 0.54
C MET A 1 -8.44 -0.03 0.02
N ASP A 2 -8.56 0.90 0.91
CA ASP A 2 -8.95 2.26 0.55
C ASP A 2 -7.73 3.15 0.62
N LEU A 3 -6.89 3.05 -0.40
CA LEU A 3 -5.63 3.78 -0.45
C LEU A 3 -5.62 4.73 -1.62
N ASP A 4 -4.95 5.84 -1.42
CA ASP A 4 -4.62 6.74 -2.52
C ASP A 4 -3.22 6.37 -3.00
N TYR A 5 -3.17 5.53 -4.02
CA TYR A 5 -1.89 5.01 -4.50
C TYR A 5 -1.00 6.12 -5.04
N LYS A 6 -1.58 7.20 -5.49
CA LYS A 6 -0.80 8.30 -6.03
C LYS A 6 0.02 9.01 -4.96
N GLU A 7 -0.40 8.90 -3.71
CA GLU A 7 0.34 9.51 -2.61
C GLU A 7 1.57 8.71 -2.23
N ILE A 8 1.67 7.48 -2.71
CA ILE A 8 2.81 6.64 -2.39
C ILE A 8 3.89 6.92 -3.42
N GLY A 9 4.75 7.88 -3.09
CA GLY A 9 5.73 8.38 -4.06
C GLY A 9 6.74 7.34 -4.51
N SER A 10 6.93 6.27 -3.74
CA SER A 10 7.88 5.22 -4.09
C SER A 10 7.31 4.19 -5.05
N LEU A 11 6.00 4.24 -5.31
CA LEU A 11 5.40 3.32 -6.27
C LEU A 11 5.68 3.77 -7.70
N ARG A 12 5.92 2.79 -8.56
CA ARG A 12 6.07 3.08 -9.98
C ARG A 12 4.72 3.48 -10.56
N VAL A 13 4.77 4.32 -11.61
CA VAL A 13 3.56 4.77 -12.27
C VAL A 13 2.74 3.57 -12.75
N GLU A 14 3.41 2.59 -13.33
CA GLU A 14 2.73 1.40 -13.84
C GLU A 14 1.98 0.68 -12.73
N ALA A 15 2.62 0.53 -11.56
CA ALA A 15 1.97 -0.13 -10.44
C ALA A 15 0.77 0.66 -9.97
N VAL A 16 0.90 1.98 -9.88
CA VAL A 16 -0.21 2.83 -9.47
C VAL A 16 -1.39 2.67 -10.41
N GLN A 17 -1.13 2.67 -11.72
CA GLN A 17 -2.20 2.52 -12.70
C GLN A 17 -2.91 1.19 -12.54
N LYS A 18 -2.16 0.11 -12.33
CA LYS A 18 -2.77 -1.20 -12.17
C LYS A 18 -3.58 -1.29 -10.89
N LEU A 19 -3.03 -0.77 -9.82
CA LEU A 19 -3.72 -0.80 -8.54
C LEU A 19 -5.02 0.00 -8.59
N GLU A 20 -5.02 1.13 -9.25
CA GLU A 20 -6.22 1.93 -9.37
C GLU A 20 -7.25 1.25 -10.27
N ALA A 21 -6.79 0.58 -11.32
CA ALA A 21 -7.70 -0.08 -12.24
C ALA A 21 -8.39 -1.27 -11.59
N TYR A 22 -7.65 -2.05 -10.83
CA TYR A 22 -8.19 -3.28 -10.24
C TYR A 22 -8.76 -3.09 -8.85
N ARG A 23 -8.27 -2.11 -8.13
CA ARG A 23 -8.74 -1.75 -6.79
C ARG A 23 -8.84 -2.97 -5.88
N PRO A 24 -7.69 -3.61 -5.60
CA PRO A 24 -7.69 -4.83 -4.79
C PRO A 24 -8.20 -4.55 -3.38
N LEU A 25 -8.83 -5.55 -2.79
CA LEU A 25 -9.38 -5.44 -1.45
C LEU A 25 -8.36 -5.77 -0.37
N SER A 26 -7.27 -6.40 -0.75
CA SER A 26 -6.26 -6.81 0.22
C SER A 26 -4.90 -6.83 -0.46
N ILE A 27 -3.85 -6.90 0.37
CA ILE A 27 -2.48 -7.02 -0.13
C ILE A 27 -2.32 -8.31 -0.93
N GLY A 28 -2.95 -9.39 -0.47
CA GLY A 28 -2.89 -10.65 -1.20
C GLY A 28 -3.44 -10.52 -2.61
N GLN A 29 -4.55 -9.80 -2.75
CA GLN A 29 -5.11 -9.58 -4.07
C GLN A 29 -4.24 -8.65 -4.90
N ALA A 30 -3.67 -7.63 -4.26
CA ALA A 30 -2.79 -6.70 -4.96
C ALA A 30 -1.58 -7.43 -5.54
N SER A 31 -1.03 -8.39 -4.80
CA SER A 31 0.17 -9.09 -5.24
C SER A 31 -0.09 -9.96 -6.46
N ARG A 32 -1.33 -10.27 -6.76
CA ARG A 32 -1.68 -11.10 -7.89
C ARG A 32 -1.93 -10.33 -9.16
N ILE A 33 -1.91 -9.02 -9.08
CA ILE A 33 -2.17 -8.18 -10.24
C ILE A 33 -0.93 -8.19 -11.13
N SER A 34 -1.15 -8.51 -12.40
CA SER A 34 -0.07 -8.45 -13.37
C SER A 34 0.40 -7.00 -13.51
N GLY A 35 1.71 -6.79 -13.43
CA GLY A 35 2.27 -5.45 -13.48
C GLY A 35 2.61 -4.89 -12.11
N VAL A 36 2.17 -5.55 -11.04
CA VAL A 36 2.55 -5.18 -9.67
C VAL A 36 3.60 -6.16 -9.21
N SER A 37 4.78 -5.66 -8.89
CA SER A 37 5.91 -6.51 -8.48
C SER A 37 5.93 -6.67 -6.97
N PRO A 38 6.70 -7.67 -6.47
CA PRO A 38 6.86 -7.80 -5.01
C PRO A 38 7.44 -6.55 -4.38
N ALA A 39 8.29 -5.82 -5.10
CA ALA A 39 8.85 -4.58 -4.58
C ALA A 39 7.75 -3.54 -4.38
N ASP A 40 6.79 -3.48 -5.30
CA ASP A 40 5.67 -2.56 -5.14
C ASP A 40 4.83 -2.93 -3.93
N ILE A 41 4.63 -4.22 -3.71
CA ILE A 41 3.88 -4.67 -2.54
C ILE A 41 4.61 -4.28 -1.26
N SER A 42 5.92 -4.41 -1.24
CA SER A 42 6.70 -4.00 -0.07
C SER A 42 6.53 -2.51 0.21
N VAL A 43 6.53 -1.70 -0.84
CA VAL A 43 6.32 -0.26 -0.68
C VAL A 43 4.95 0.02 -0.06
N ILE A 44 3.92 -0.68 -0.52
CA ILE A 44 2.59 -0.49 0.02
C ILE A 44 2.54 -0.90 1.48
N LEU A 45 3.18 -2.01 1.83
CA LEU A 45 3.19 -2.47 3.22
C LEU A 45 3.87 -1.46 4.13
N VAL A 46 4.99 -0.91 3.70
CA VAL A 46 5.68 0.12 4.49
C VAL A 46 4.79 1.34 4.66
N TYR A 47 4.13 1.75 3.59
CA TYR A 47 3.24 2.90 3.64
C TYR A 47 2.10 2.67 4.64
N LEU A 48 1.51 1.49 4.61
CA LEU A 48 0.43 1.16 5.54
C LEU A 48 0.92 1.15 6.98
N GLU A 49 2.11 0.63 7.20
CA GLU A 49 2.69 0.63 8.54
C GLU A 49 2.87 2.05 9.05
N GLN A 50 3.38 2.92 8.21
CA GLN A 50 3.60 4.30 8.63
C GLN A 50 2.28 4.99 8.94
N ARG A 51 1.25 4.72 8.16
CA ARG A 51 -0.06 5.29 8.44
C ARG A 51 -0.62 4.79 9.76
N LYS A 52 -0.41 3.51 10.03
CA LYS A 52 -0.85 2.95 11.31
C LYS A 52 -0.17 3.65 12.46
N HIS A 53 1.13 3.85 12.35
CA HIS A 53 1.86 4.53 13.40
C HIS A 53 1.36 5.95 13.61
N LEU A 54 1.14 6.66 12.52
CA LEU A 54 0.64 8.03 12.64
C LEU A 54 -0.73 8.06 13.28
N ALA A 55 -1.58 7.10 12.94
CA ALA A 55 -2.92 7.06 13.48
C ALA A 55 -2.93 6.67 14.94
N LYS A 56 -1.92 5.94 15.38
CA LYS A 56 -1.89 5.39 16.73
C LYS A 56 -0.76 5.91 17.57
N ASP A 57 -0.16 7.02 17.19
CA ASP A 57 1.00 7.48 17.93
C ASP A 57 0.65 7.81 19.36
N THR A 58 -0.57 8.12 19.66
CA THR A 58 -0.99 8.39 21.03
C THR A 58 -1.07 7.15 21.87
N HIS A 59 -1.18 6.02 21.24
CA HIS A 59 -1.26 4.78 21.97
C HIS A 59 0.04 4.23 22.38
N THR A 60 0.79 4.12 21.67
CA THR A 60 2.03 3.62 21.93
C THR A 60 2.24 2.27 22.43
N GLN A 61 1.36 2.03 22.39
CA GLN A 61 1.50 1.28 22.78
C GLN A 61 1.71 0.38 23.04
N GLU A 62 1.66 0.02 23.06
CA GLU A 62 1.78 -0.67 23.43
C GLU A 62 2.09 -1.55 23.48
N ASP A 63 2.09 -1.79 23.37
CA ASP A 63 2.32 -2.44 23.49
C ASP A 63 2.59 -2.78 23.50
#